data_201eff392159a6c45044fd8ffc60a2da
#
_entry.id   201eff392159a6c45044fd8ffc60a2da
#
_cell.length_a   1.000
_cell.length_b   1.000
_cell.length_c   1.000
_cell.angle_alpha   90.00
_cell.angle_beta   90.00
_cell.angle_gamma   90.00
#
_symmetry.space_group_name_H-M   'P 1'
#
loop_
_entity.id
_entity.type
_entity.pdbx_description
1 polymer ?
#
loop_
_entity_poly.entity_id
_entity_poly.type
_entity_poly.pdbx_seq_one_letter_code
_entity_poly.pdbx_strand_id
1 'polypeptide(L)'
;GGSAWAGKRIDLAGSSIVNSVSVFNTNEFDSIITVAAFGQFGTLFENEPSHTTTVNAASGTWTTVDVSWQMNNSFIIAHEFNGTFSAALDESSTMGHSMVMLNAGWDNWSEIATVNDLSDGEWGIRANITYNGANVTYNIYQDGAIATSNLSNNSHTATGLLNNTTYEFTVSATYADGEESEESDAVEVTPVADTVHEEGHDDGSFEAEFQS
;
A
#
# COMPACT_ATOMS: atom_id res chain seq x y z
N GLY A 1 -1.10 32.35 -0.44
CA GLY A 1 -0.93 31.41 -1.54
C GLY A 1 -0.66 30.06 -0.94
N GLY A 2 -1.28 29.02 -1.45
CA GLY A 2 -0.98 27.65 -1.02
C GLY A 2 0.42 27.23 -1.48
N SER A 3 1.03 26.32 -0.77
CA SER A 3 2.28 25.69 -1.19
C SER A 3 2.04 24.84 -2.44
N ALA A 4 3.00 24.86 -3.37
CA ALA A 4 3.00 23.98 -4.52
C ALA A 4 3.95 22.79 -4.24
N TRP A 5 3.57 21.61 -4.69
CA TRP A 5 4.30 20.38 -4.42
C TRP A 5 4.52 19.58 -5.71
N ALA A 6 5.68 18.98 -5.81
CA ALA A 6 5.99 18.01 -6.84
C ALA A 6 6.39 16.68 -6.18
N GLY A 7 5.77 15.59 -6.59
CA GLY A 7 5.94 14.33 -5.90
C GLY A 7 5.77 13.09 -6.77
N LYS A 8 6.03 11.96 -6.16
CA LYS A 8 5.81 10.63 -6.74
C LYS A 8 4.74 9.88 -5.96
N ARG A 9 3.79 9.34 -6.70
CA ARG A 9 2.80 8.41 -6.17
C ARG A 9 3.44 7.04 -5.98
N ILE A 10 3.16 6.43 -4.84
CA ILE A 10 3.59 5.10 -4.47
C ILE A 10 2.32 4.29 -4.21
N ASP A 11 2.08 3.31 -5.05
CA ASP A 11 0.89 2.47 -5.00
C ASP A 11 1.20 1.22 -4.17
N LEU A 12 0.60 1.13 -2.99
CA LEU A 12 0.73 0.01 -2.05
C LEU A 12 -0.64 -0.30 -1.44
N ALA A 13 -0.85 -1.57 -1.12
CA ALA A 13 -1.97 -2.00 -0.30
C ALA A 13 -1.45 -2.43 1.08
N GLY A 14 -1.80 -1.69 2.14
CA GLY A 14 -1.39 -1.99 3.50
C GLY A 14 -0.37 -1.03 4.09
N SER A 15 0.30 -1.45 5.17
CA SER A 15 1.18 -0.58 5.93
C SER A 15 2.61 -0.59 5.42
N SER A 16 3.25 0.56 5.50
CA SER A 16 4.66 0.73 5.15
C SER A 16 5.33 1.77 6.07
N ILE A 17 6.65 1.76 6.07
CA ILE A 17 7.47 2.77 6.73
C ILE A 17 8.37 3.39 5.68
N VAL A 18 8.26 4.71 5.50
CA VAL A 18 9.26 5.47 4.74
C VAL A 18 10.46 5.69 5.64
N ASN A 19 11.59 5.08 5.30
CA ASN A 19 12.82 5.14 6.09
C ASN A 19 13.67 6.37 5.75
N SER A 20 13.69 6.77 4.48
CA SER A 20 14.39 7.97 4.04
C SER A 20 13.77 8.55 2.79
N VAL A 21 13.98 9.85 2.59
CA VAL A 21 13.61 10.58 1.37
C VAL A 21 14.86 11.23 0.79
N SER A 22 15.04 11.12 -0.53
CA SER A 22 16.13 11.77 -1.26
C SER A 22 15.57 12.72 -2.30
N VAL A 23 16.14 13.91 -2.40
CA VAL A 23 15.80 14.92 -3.41
C VAL A 23 17.03 15.31 -4.21
N PHE A 24 16.83 15.63 -5.49
CA PHE A 24 17.87 16.18 -6.34
C PHE A 24 17.71 17.70 -6.42
N ASN A 25 18.73 18.44 -6.04
CA ASN A 25 18.75 19.90 -6.11
C ASN A 25 19.36 20.38 -7.42
N THR A 26 18.57 21.00 -8.28
CA THR A 26 19.02 21.56 -9.57
C THR A 26 19.56 23.00 -9.45
N ASN A 27 19.41 23.66 -8.31
CA ASN A 27 19.92 25.00 -8.11
C ASN A 27 21.47 25.04 -8.13
N GLU A 28 22.02 26.20 -8.46
CA GLU A 28 23.48 26.42 -8.42
C GLU A 28 24.04 26.58 -7.00
N PHE A 29 23.18 26.57 -5.98
CA PHE A 29 23.53 26.70 -4.56
C PHE A 29 22.75 25.73 -3.70
N ASP A 30 23.27 25.45 -2.51
CA ASP A 30 22.61 24.64 -1.51
C ASP A 30 21.27 25.28 -1.09
N SER A 31 20.25 24.46 -0.93
CA SER A 31 18.90 24.91 -0.66
C SER A 31 18.24 24.12 0.45
N ILE A 32 17.49 24.78 1.32
CA ILE A 32 16.62 24.11 2.27
C ILE A 32 15.32 23.75 1.55
N ILE A 33 15.02 22.47 1.49
CA ILE A 33 13.85 21.92 0.82
C ILE A 33 12.96 21.26 1.85
N THR A 34 11.64 21.54 1.82
CA THR A 34 10.66 20.79 2.57
C THR A 34 10.30 19.53 1.80
N VAL A 35 10.38 18.38 2.45
CA VAL A 35 9.87 17.10 1.94
C VAL A 35 8.72 16.62 2.80
N ALA A 36 7.76 15.94 2.19
CA ALA A 36 6.52 15.56 2.85
C ALA A 36 5.97 14.22 2.33
N ALA A 37 5.10 13.61 3.13
CA ALA A 37 4.25 12.52 2.70
C ALA A 37 2.77 12.92 2.82
N PHE A 38 1.99 12.56 1.81
CA PHE A 38 0.55 12.79 1.75
C PHE A 38 -0.15 11.44 1.67
N GLY A 39 -0.99 11.16 2.65
CA GLY A 39 -1.78 9.94 2.71
C GLY A 39 -2.89 9.89 1.66
N GLN A 40 -3.51 8.73 1.54
CA GLN A 40 -4.70 8.51 0.73
C GLN A 40 -5.91 8.31 1.63
N PHE A 41 -7.01 8.97 1.30
CA PHE A 41 -8.32 8.75 1.91
C PHE A 41 -9.35 8.40 0.83
N GLY A 42 -9.86 7.18 0.86
CA GLY A 42 -10.66 6.64 -0.24
C GLY A 42 -9.84 6.58 -1.53
N THR A 43 -10.34 7.20 -2.59
CA THR A 43 -9.65 7.28 -3.91
C THR A 43 -8.83 8.57 -4.09
N LEU A 44 -8.84 9.49 -3.13
CA LEU A 44 -8.19 10.78 -3.23
C LEU A 44 -6.98 10.86 -2.30
N PHE A 45 -5.94 11.59 -2.72
CA PHE A 45 -4.82 11.94 -1.86
C PHE A 45 -5.14 13.21 -1.05
N GLU A 46 -4.64 13.23 0.18
CA GLU A 46 -4.81 14.38 1.08
C GLU A 46 -4.14 15.64 0.52
N ASN A 47 -4.71 16.81 0.78
CA ASN A 47 -4.16 18.11 0.36
C ASN A 47 -3.21 18.69 1.42
N GLU A 48 -3.24 18.17 2.63
CA GLU A 48 -2.34 18.53 3.72
C GLU A 48 -1.40 17.35 3.99
N PRO A 49 -0.11 17.60 4.21
CA PRO A 49 0.83 16.53 4.46
C PRO A 49 0.59 15.88 5.83
N SER A 50 0.59 14.55 5.85
CA SER A 50 0.58 13.78 7.09
C SER A 50 1.93 13.82 7.83
N HIS A 51 3.02 13.99 7.08
CA HIS A 51 4.39 14.06 7.59
C HIS A 51 5.21 15.10 6.80
N THR A 52 6.06 15.84 7.51
CA THR A 52 6.98 16.80 6.88
C THR A 52 8.34 16.81 7.58
N THR A 53 9.38 17.13 6.83
CA THR A 53 10.69 17.50 7.35
C THR A 53 11.41 18.41 6.36
N THR A 54 12.54 18.96 6.76
CA THR A 54 13.40 19.76 5.88
C THR A 54 14.74 19.09 5.67
N VAL A 55 15.31 19.29 4.49
CA VAL A 55 16.65 18.82 4.14
C VAL A 55 17.46 19.98 3.57
N ASN A 56 18.73 20.11 3.99
CA ASN A 56 19.68 21.03 3.35
C ASN A 56 20.29 20.34 2.14
N ALA A 57 19.65 20.51 0.98
CA ALA A 57 20.00 19.81 -0.25
C ALA A 57 21.20 20.50 -0.93
N ALA A 58 22.31 19.79 -1.02
CA ALA A 58 23.50 20.26 -1.70
C ALA A 58 23.26 20.42 -3.21
N SER A 59 23.87 21.47 -3.79
CA SER A 59 23.74 21.83 -5.20
C SER A 59 24.18 20.69 -6.14
N GLY A 60 23.41 20.44 -7.18
CA GLY A 60 23.75 19.54 -8.28
C GLY A 60 23.85 18.06 -7.91
N THR A 61 23.29 17.65 -6.76
CA THR A 61 23.40 16.27 -6.29
C THR A 61 22.16 15.79 -5.54
N TRP A 62 22.11 14.48 -5.31
CA TRP A 62 21.12 13.87 -4.42
C TRP A 62 21.50 14.07 -2.96
N THR A 63 20.54 14.55 -2.18
CA THR A 63 20.67 14.62 -0.72
C THR A 63 19.56 13.80 -0.08
N THR A 64 19.93 13.00 0.92
CA THR A 64 19.00 12.10 1.64
C THR A 64 18.79 12.59 3.05
N VAL A 65 17.54 12.53 3.53
CA VAL A 65 17.18 12.71 4.92
C VAL A 65 16.53 11.43 5.43
N ASP A 66 16.99 10.95 6.59
CA ASP A 66 16.37 9.80 7.25
C ASP A 66 15.11 10.25 7.98
N VAL A 67 14.07 9.43 7.85
CA VAL A 67 12.76 9.65 8.47
C VAL A 67 12.24 8.31 9.02
N SER A 68 11.08 8.33 9.65
CA SER A 68 10.37 7.10 10.08
C SER A 68 8.87 7.38 10.00
N TRP A 69 8.38 7.52 8.78
CA TRP A 69 6.99 7.89 8.53
C TRP A 69 6.14 6.65 8.31
N GLN A 70 5.16 6.44 9.15
CA GLN A 70 4.17 5.37 9.01
C GLN A 70 3.16 5.79 7.94
N MET A 71 3.01 4.97 6.90
CA MET A 71 2.05 5.17 5.84
C MET A 71 1.14 3.95 5.72
N ASN A 72 -0.10 4.19 5.32
CA ASN A 72 -1.08 3.14 5.02
C ASN A 72 -1.57 3.33 3.60
N ASN A 73 -1.69 2.22 2.86
CA ASN A 73 -2.13 2.20 1.46
C ASN A 73 -1.22 3.08 0.57
N SER A 74 -1.74 3.53 -0.54
CA SER A 74 -1.02 4.41 -1.45
C SER A 74 -0.78 5.79 -0.84
N PHE A 75 0.31 6.42 -1.20
CA PHE A 75 0.67 7.76 -0.72
C PHE A 75 1.54 8.49 -1.75
N ILE A 76 1.72 9.79 -1.54
CA ILE A 76 2.63 10.61 -2.35
C ILE A 76 3.78 11.08 -1.47
N ILE A 77 5.02 10.88 -1.93
CA ILE A 77 6.21 11.55 -1.40
C ILE A 77 6.51 12.74 -2.28
N ALA A 78 6.59 13.93 -1.67
CA ALA A 78 6.73 15.18 -2.40
C ALA A 78 7.76 16.11 -1.76
N HIS A 79 8.24 17.06 -2.55
CA HIS A 79 8.95 18.23 -2.07
C HIS A 79 8.17 19.50 -2.43
N GLU A 80 8.26 20.49 -1.55
CA GLU A 80 7.68 21.81 -1.79
C GLU A 80 8.52 22.58 -2.80
N PHE A 81 7.85 23.28 -3.72
CA PHE A 81 8.52 24.26 -4.57
C PHE A 81 7.83 25.63 -4.41
N ASN A 82 8.61 26.64 -4.13
CA ASN A 82 8.14 27.98 -3.77
C ASN A 82 8.66 29.07 -4.72
N GLY A 83 9.01 28.70 -5.94
CA GLY A 83 9.53 29.62 -6.97
C GLY A 83 11.02 29.90 -6.90
N THR A 84 11.72 29.52 -5.84
CA THR A 84 13.19 29.57 -5.72
C THR A 84 13.85 28.22 -5.91
N PHE A 85 13.10 27.14 -5.80
CA PHE A 85 13.54 25.77 -6.06
C PHE A 85 12.89 25.25 -7.34
N SER A 86 13.70 24.84 -8.30
CA SER A 86 13.24 24.15 -9.50
C SER A 86 13.22 22.65 -9.22
N ALA A 87 12.04 22.05 -9.35
CA ALA A 87 11.92 20.60 -9.27
C ALA A 87 12.73 19.95 -10.40
N ALA A 88 13.62 19.03 -10.06
CA ALA A 88 14.33 18.22 -11.05
C ALA A 88 13.34 17.31 -11.78
N LEU A 89 13.44 17.23 -13.10
CA LEU A 89 12.62 16.35 -13.93
C LEU A 89 13.54 15.44 -14.73
N ASP A 90 13.34 14.13 -14.64
CA ASP A 90 14.02 13.13 -15.46
C ASP A 90 13.15 12.83 -16.69
N GLU A 91 13.43 13.51 -17.78
CA GLU A 91 12.71 13.37 -19.05
C GLU A 91 12.97 12.04 -19.76
N SER A 92 13.96 11.27 -19.31
CA SER A 92 14.25 9.94 -19.86
C SER A 92 13.28 8.85 -19.38
N SER A 93 12.45 9.15 -18.38
CA SER A 93 11.48 8.21 -17.77
C SER A 93 10.10 8.85 -17.68
N THR A 94 9.10 8.19 -18.25
CA THR A 94 7.70 8.62 -18.24
C THR A 94 6.81 7.50 -17.66
N MET A 95 7.01 7.14 -16.40
CA MET A 95 6.27 6.04 -15.76
C MET A 95 4.87 6.44 -15.27
N GLY A 96 4.51 7.73 -15.37
CA GLY A 96 3.18 8.23 -14.99
C GLY A 96 2.91 8.29 -13.48
N HIS A 97 3.94 8.19 -12.65
CA HIS A 97 3.83 8.28 -11.19
C HIS A 97 4.08 9.69 -10.66
N SER A 98 4.49 10.62 -11.53
CA SER A 98 4.74 12.01 -11.15
C SER A 98 3.43 12.76 -10.95
N MET A 99 3.32 13.43 -9.81
CA MET A 99 2.14 14.16 -9.36
C MET A 99 2.52 15.60 -9.06
N VAL A 100 1.58 16.53 -9.23
CA VAL A 100 1.75 17.93 -8.85
C VAL A 100 0.52 18.44 -8.13
N MET A 101 0.73 19.29 -7.11
CA MET A 101 -0.32 20.02 -6.44
C MET A 101 -0.03 21.53 -6.56
N LEU A 102 -0.85 22.26 -7.31
CA LEU A 102 -0.65 23.69 -7.58
C LEU A 102 -1.57 24.60 -6.76
N ASN A 103 -2.75 24.14 -6.38
CA ASN A 103 -3.72 24.92 -5.61
C ASN A 103 -4.38 24.07 -4.52
N ALA A 104 -5.24 23.14 -4.91
CA ALA A 104 -5.91 22.21 -4.01
C ALA A 104 -6.22 20.93 -4.79
N GLY A 105 -5.58 19.84 -4.42
CA GLY A 105 -5.70 18.54 -5.08
C GLY A 105 -4.46 18.16 -5.88
N TRP A 106 -4.30 16.86 -6.05
CA TRP A 106 -3.20 16.26 -6.78
C TRP A 106 -3.62 15.93 -8.19
N ASP A 107 -2.83 16.39 -9.16
CA ASP A 107 -2.99 16.11 -10.59
C ASP A 107 -1.81 15.28 -11.09
N ASN A 108 -2.04 14.45 -12.10
CA ASN A 108 -0.99 13.73 -12.80
C ASN A 108 -0.15 14.69 -13.63
N TRP A 109 1.19 14.67 -13.43
CA TRP A 109 2.07 15.59 -14.14
C TRP A 109 2.04 15.38 -15.67
N SER A 110 1.99 14.15 -16.14
CA SER A 110 1.95 13.85 -17.58
C SER A 110 0.73 14.48 -18.26
N GLU A 111 -0.42 14.51 -17.60
CA GLU A 111 -1.62 15.17 -18.11
C GLU A 111 -1.45 16.70 -18.16
N ILE A 112 -0.93 17.29 -17.09
CA ILE A 112 -0.64 18.74 -17.01
C ILE A 112 0.39 19.14 -18.06
N ALA A 113 1.49 18.39 -18.20
CA ALA A 113 2.55 18.63 -19.16
C ALA A 113 2.02 18.58 -20.59
N THR A 114 1.23 17.58 -20.92
CA THR A 114 0.62 17.41 -22.28
C THR A 114 -0.29 18.59 -22.64
N VAL A 115 -1.17 19.03 -21.71
CA VAL A 115 -2.12 20.14 -21.99
C VAL A 115 -1.41 21.48 -22.13
N ASN A 116 -0.28 21.67 -21.46
CA ASN A 116 0.45 22.95 -21.42
C ASN A 116 1.72 22.97 -22.29
N ASP A 117 1.96 21.95 -23.11
CA ASP A 117 3.16 21.80 -23.96
C ASP A 117 4.47 21.94 -23.16
N LEU A 118 4.51 21.25 -22.00
CA LEU A 118 5.67 21.19 -21.10
C LEU A 118 6.38 19.83 -21.24
N SER A 119 7.64 19.77 -20.78
CA SER A 119 8.36 18.51 -20.69
C SER A 119 7.69 17.54 -19.72
N ASP A 120 7.47 16.31 -20.14
CA ASP A 120 7.03 15.22 -19.29
C ASP A 120 8.24 14.46 -18.73
N GLY A 121 8.07 13.83 -17.59
CA GLY A 121 9.12 13.06 -16.94
C GLY A 121 8.82 12.73 -15.47
N GLU A 122 9.82 12.20 -14.80
CA GLU A 122 9.73 11.83 -13.40
C GLU A 122 10.44 12.83 -12.50
N TRP A 123 9.74 13.29 -11.44
CA TRP A 123 10.34 14.20 -10.46
C TRP A 123 11.57 13.60 -9.78
N GLY A 124 12.59 14.42 -9.55
CA GLY A 124 13.83 14.07 -8.86
C GLY A 124 13.66 13.87 -7.35
N ILE A 125 12.77 12.96 -6.98
CA ILE A 125 12.53 12.54 -5.59
C ILE A 125 12.51 11.02 -5.51
N ARG A 126 13.07 10.46 -4.43
CA ARG A 126 13.13 9.02 -4.14
C ARG A 126 12.81 8.77 -2.68
N ALA A 127 12.26 7.60 -2.39
CA ALA A 127 12.05 7.12 -1.03
C ALA A 127 12.60 5.71 -0.86
N ASN A 128 13.18 5.42 0.31
CA ASN A 128 13.44 4.06 0.76
C ASN A 128 12.29 3.64 1.67
N ILE A 129 11.66 2.51 1.35
CA ILE A 129 10.41 2.07 2.00
C ILE A 129 10.58 0.64 2.47
N THR A 130 10.21 0.39 3.73
CA THR A 130 9.93 -0.96 4.24
C THR A 130 8.44 -1.22 4.10
N TYR A 131 8.08 -2.18 3.28
CA TYR A 131 6.71 -2.62 3.12
C TYR A 131 6.41 -3.76 4.07
N ASN A 132 5.39 -3.59 4.92
CA ASN A 132 5.01 -4.57 5.94
C ASN A 132 3.91 -5.54 5.47
N GLY A 133 3.58 -5.49 4.18
CA GLY A 133 2.54 -6.30 3.56
C GLY A 133 1.15 -5.65 3.61
N ALA A 134 0.25 -6.17 2.82
CA ALA A 134 -1.16 -5.85 2.93
C ALA A 134 -1.67 -6.41 4.27
N ASN A 135 -2.42 -5.61 5.02
CA ASN A 135 -3.22 -6.13 6.14
C ASN A 135 -4.44 -6.84 5.52
N VAL A 136 -4.20 -8.04 5.00
CA VAL A 136 -5.26 -8.90 4.52
C VAL A 136 -5.66 -9.83 5.65
N THR A 137 -6.96 -9.90 5.91
CA THR A 137 -7.55 -10.92 6.77
C THR A 137 -8.49 -11.78 5.95
N TYR A 138 -8.76 -12.98 6.43
CA TYR A 138 -9.58 -13.94 5.72
C TYR A 138 -10.85 -14.26 6.52
N ASN A 139 -11.94 -14.43 5.80
CA ASN A 139 -13.19 -14.95 6.35
C ASN A 139 -13.42 -16.34 5.78
N ILE A 140 -13.76 -17.29 6.65
CA ILE A 140 -14.07 -18.67 6.28
C ILE A 140 -15.57 -18.84 6.38
N TYR A 141 -16.16 -19.38 5.34
CA TYR A 141 -17.58 -19.74 5.31
C TYR A 141 -17.70 -21.26 5.31
N GLN A 142 -18.67 -21.75 6.03
CA GLN A 142 -19.07 -23.15 6.05
C GLN A 142 -20.56 -23.24 5.72
N ASP A 143 -20.92 -23.95 4.69
CA ASP A 143 -22.30 -24.11 4.20
C ASP A 143 -22.99 -22.77 3.97
N GLY A 144 -22.24 -21.76 3.44
CA GLY A 144 -22.71 -20.39 3.17
C GLY A 144 -22.84 -19.49 4.40
N ALA A 145 -22.44 -19.93 5.59
CA ALA A 145 -22.42 -19.11 6.80
C ALA A 145 -20.99 -18.81 7.26
N ILE A 146 -20.76 -17.60 7.82
CA ILE A 146 -19.44 -17.26 8.38
C ILE A 146 -19.13 -18.19 9.55
N ALA A 147 -18.11 -19.04 9.38
CA ALA A 147 -17.57 -19.89 10.43
C ALA A 147 -16.51 -19.16 11.27
N THR A 148 -15.66 -18.38 10.62
CA THR A 148 -14.60 -17.58 11.27
C THR A 148 -14.32 -16.35 10.42
N SER A 149 -14.01 -15.22 11.07
CA SER A 149 -13.68 -13.97 10.40
C SER A 149 -12.40 -13.33 10.93
N ASN A 150 -11.82 -12.43 10.14
CA ASN A 150 -10.63 -11.63 10.48
C ASN A 150 -9.38 -12.49 10.83
N LEU A 151 -9.22 -13.62 10.16
CA LEU A 151 -8.01 -14.44 10.30
C LEU A 151 -6.82 -13.75 9.63
N SER A 152 -5.75 -13.55 10.36
CA SER A 152 -4.48 -13.02 9.84
C SER A 152 -3.56 -14.12 9.27
N ASN A 153 -3.86 -15.38 9.52
CA ASN A 153 -3.13 -16.53 9.01
C ASN A 153 -3.82 -17.08 7.77
N ASN A 154 -3.06 -17.78 6.94
CA ASN A 154 -3.54 -18.47 5.74
C ASN A 154 -3.98 -19.92 6.00
N SER A 155 -4.17 -20.30 7.26
CA SER A 155 -4.64 -21.61 7.68
C SER A 155 -5.70 -21.49 8.78
N HIS A 156 -6.64 -22.44 8.77
CA HIS A 156 -7.69 -22.55 9.78
C HIS A 156 -8.04 -24.02 9.99
N THR A 157 -8.29 -24.40 11.23
CA THR A 157 -8.78 -25.75 11.57
C THR A 157 -10.26 -25.69 11.89
N ALA A 158 -11.07 -26.31 11.05
CA ALA A 158 -12.50 -26.51 11.34
C ALA A 158 -12.65 -27.68 12.32
N THR A 159 -13.39 -27.44 13.41
CA THR A 159 -13.63 -28.46 14.46
C THR A 159 -15.12 -28.74 14.64
N GLY A 160 -15.44 -29.87 15.27
CA GLY A 160 -16.84 -30.22 15.57
C GLY A 160 -17.62 -30.73 14.35
N LEU A 161 -16.93 -31.11 13.29
CA LEU A 161 -17.54 -31.69 12.09
C LEU A 161 -17.97 -33.13 12.36
N LEU A 162 -19.13 -33.50 11.82
CA LEU A 162 -19.67 -34.87 11.94
C LEU A 162 -19.08 -35.75 10.83
N ASN A 163 -18.60 -36.94 11.21
CA ASN A 163 -18.13 -37.94 10.24
C ASN A 163 -19.26 -38.34 9.26
N ASN A 164 -18.87 -38.57 8.00
CA ASN A 164 -19.77 -38.90 6.89
C ASN A 164 -20.82 -37.82 6.55
N THR A 165 -20.59 -36.56 6.98
CA THR A 165 -21.39 -35.41 6.58
C THR A 165 -20.52 -34.54 5.67
N THR A 166 -21.03 -34.19 4.49
CA THR A 166 -20.32 -33.29 3.56
C THR A 166 -20.59 -31.84 3.97
N TYR A 167 -19.52 -31.07 4.02
CA TYR A 167 -19.52 -29.63 4.28
C TYR A 167 -18.89 -28.91 3.09
N GLU A 168 -19.41 -27.73 2.77
CA GLU A 168 -18.87 -26.83 1.75
C GLU A 168 -18.10 -25.68 2.42
N PHE A 169 -16.87 -25.43 2.00
CA PHE A 169 -16.05 -24.33 2.49
C PHE A 169 -15.70 -23.36 1.37
N THR A 170 -15.84 -22.06 1.65
CA THR A 170 -15.33 -20.96 0.82
C THR A 170 -14.55 -19.99 1.67
N VAL A 171 -13.72 -19.15 1.04
CA VAL A 171 -12.95 -18.11 1.71
C VAL A 171 -13.06 -16.80 0.96
N SER A 172 -13.15 -15.68 1.69
CA SER A 172 -12.96 -14.35 1.17
C SER A 172 -11.77 -13.67 1.84
N ALA A 173 -11.24 -12.62 1.21
CA ALA A 173 -10.19 -11.77 1.74
C ALA A 173 -10.75 -10.38 2.04
N THR A 174 -10.50 -9.85 3.23
CA THR A 174 -10.79 -8.45 3.58
C THR A 174 -9.49 -7.67 3.51
N TYR A 175 -9.47 -6.63 2.68
CA TYR A 175 -8.30 -5.78 2.45
C TYR A 175 -8.20 -4.65 3.49
N ALA A 176 -7.04 -3.97 3.51
CA ALA A 176 -6.77 -2.90 4.47
C ALA A 176 -7.73 -1.68 4.40
N ASP A 177 -8.36 -1.46 3.26
CA ASP A 177 -9.39 -0.43 3.03
C ASP A 177 -10.80 -0.85 3.48
N GLY A 178 -10.94 -2.11 3.93
CA GLY A 178 -12.20 -2.69 4.37
C GLY A 178 -13.04 -3.32 3.26
N GLU A 179 -12.58 -3.26 2.01
CA GLU A 179 -13.21 -3.98 0.91
C GLU A 179 -13.01 -5.50 1.09
N GLU A 180 -14.02 -6.28 0.74
CA GLU A 180 -14.00 -7.73 0.78
C GLU A 180 -14.05 -8.30 -0.64
N SER A 181 -13.22 -9.30 -0.91
CA SER A 181 -13.26 -10.02 -2.19
C SER A 181 -14.55 -10.85 -2.31
N GLU A 182 -14.86 -11.29 -3.53
CA GLU A 182 -15.80 -12.38 -3.71
C GLU A 182 -15.27 -13.66 -3.04
N GLU A 183 -16.17 -14.57 -2.67
CA GLU A 183 -15.78 -15.87 -2.13
C GLU A 183 -15.08 -16.72 -3.19
N SER A 184 -14.15 -17.56 -2.76
CA SER A 184 -13.47 -18.54 -3.62
C SER A 184 -14.46 -19.57 -4.18
N ASP A 185 -14.00 -20.37 -5.13
CA ASP A 185 -14.68 -21.60 -5.48
C ASP A 185 -14.82 -22.49 -4.23
N ALA A 186 -15.95 -23.19 -4.15
CA ALA A 186 -16.28 -24.04 -3.01
C ALA A 186 -15.41 -25.32 -2.99
N VAL A 187 -15.00 -25.71 -1.81
CA VAL A 187 -14.34 -26.98 -1.54
C VAL A 187 -15.25 -27.84 -0.68
N GLU A 188 -15.64 -28.99 -1.18
CA GLU A 188 -16.41 -29.96 -0.44
C GLU A 188 -15.50 -30.92 0.35
N VAL A 189 -15.79 -31.10 1.61
CA VAL A 189 -15.06 -32.00 2.52
C VAL A 189 -16.05 -32.90 3.28
N THR A 190 -15.74 -34.20 3.30
CA THR A 190 -16.50 -35.16 4.10
C THR A 190 -15.53 -35.82 5.09
N PRO A 191 -15.55 -35.41 6.38
CA PRO A 191 -14.73 -36.04 7.40
C PRO A 191 -15.03 -37.51 7.54
N VAL A 192 -14.00 -38.31 7.79
CA VAL A 192 -14.13 -39.73 8.09
C VAL A 192 -13.49 -40.03 9.45
N ALA A 193 -14.05 -40.99 10.19
CA ALA A 193 -13.43 -41.38 11.45
C ALA A 193 -12.01 -41.88 11.19
N ASP A 194 -11.06 -41.46 11.99
CA ASP A 194 -9.71 -42.05 11.97
C ASP A 194 -9.78 -43.52 12.36
N THR A 195 -9.37 -44.37 11.48
CA THR A 195 -9.35 -45.83 11.70
C THR A 195 -8.08 -46.33 12.39
N VAL A 196 -7.22 -45.42 12.86
CA VAL A 196 -5.97 -45.78 13.55
C VAL A 196 -6.24 -46.02 15.04
N HIS A 197 -6.32 -47.27 15.35
CA HIS A 197 -6.05 -47.98 16.60
C HIS A 197 -5.93 -47.19 17.90
N GLU A 198 -6.89 -47.45 18.79
CA GLU A 198 -6.83 -47.44 20.25
C GLU A 198 -6.08 -46.32 20.95
N GLU A 199 -6.86 -45.53 21.65
CA GLU A 199 -6.54 -44.51 22.66
C GLU A 199 -6.46 -43.06 22.13
N GLY A 200 -7.51 -42.53 21.53
CA GLY A 200 -7.56 -41.12 21.21
C GLY A 200 -8.94 -40.67 20.75
N HIS A 201 -9.46 -39.78 21.47
CA HIS A 201 -10.66 -39.03 21.23
C HIS A 201 -10.71 -38.49 19.78
N ASP A 202 -11.62 -39.02 18.94
CA ASP A 202 -11.95 -38.41 17.64
C ASP A 202 -12.67 -37.08 17.90
N ASP A 203 -11.98 -35.93 17.68
CA ASP A 203 -12.51 -34.60 17.89
C ASP A 203 -13.13 -33.98 16.61
N GLY A 204 -13.11 -34.73 15.48
CA GLY A 204 -13.67 -34.25 14.22
C GLY A 204 -12.99 -33.00 13.66
N SER A 205 -11.69 -32.83 13.89
CA SER A 205 -10.95 -31.66 13.37
C SER A 205 -10.43 -31.87 11.95
N PHE A 206 -10.43 -30.83 11.17
CA PHE A 206 -9.91 -30.77 9.80
C PHE A 206 -9.07 -29.50 9.60
N GLU A 207 -7.86 -29.64 9.08
CA GLU A 207 -7.02 -28.51 8.69
C GLU A 207 -7.18 -28.21 7.19
N ALA A 208 -7.55 -26.98 6.86
CA ALA A 208 -7.55 -26.48 5.50
C ALA A 208 -6.42 -25.45 5.32
N GLU A 209 -5.49 -25.72 4.42
CA GLU A 209 -4.49 -24.74 3.97
C GLU A 209 -4.96 -24.08 2.68
N PHE A 210 -4.95 -22.75 2.67
CA PHE A 210 -5.25 -21.96 1.49
C PHE A 210 -3.93 -21.45 0.92
N GLN A 211 -3.58 -21.85 -0.31
CA GLN A 211 -2.41 -21.32 -1.02
C GLN A 211 -2.82 -20.05 -1.78
N SER A 212 -2.15 -18.95 -1.46
CA SER A 212 -2.28 -17.65 -2.12
C SER A 212 -1.46 -17.60 -3.42
#